data_bdf451b8e2d18398d48b924fea208e15
#
_entry.id   bdf451b8e2d18398d48b924fea208e15
#
_cell.length_a   1.000
_cell.length_b   1.000
_cell.length_c   1.000
_cell.angle_alpha   90.00
_cell.angle_beta   90.00
_cell.angle_gamma   90.00
#
_symmetry.space_group_name_H-M   'P 1'
#
loop_
_entity.id
_entity.type
_entity.pdbx_description
1 polymer ?
#
loop_
_entity_poly.entity_id
_entity_poly.type
_entity_poly.pdbx_seq_one_letter_code
_entity_poly.pdbx_strand_id
1 'polypeptide(L)'
;MNATLTALPGVRVGHATHLDRLTGCTVVLFDSPATVALKAYGGGAGGFNTEGLHAGRTDYRLNGIFVAGGSSTGLMAGASIMEAMRRDGVGFRSGPNGGILNPSITGAAIYDLGMSVAPFEADYGREAYVNASTAPVASGSVGAGTGASVGKFLWLDGGTKVGAMKAGVGSARVDLGGGIIVTAMSVVNAVGNVVLPTGQVLAGNRAELGGFAFYDQVSDIVTRPFTNTTITVVGTNVDLGSKEHYEKLAHLATHGQVRAINPVHTSADGDSLFVFSTATLREPLNPNGQYFKEGPTDIHLQVDLLGHAAARAVQESIYDACRAATTVPFEEAYGGVIPAVDL
;
A
#
# COMPACT_ATOMS: atom_id res chain seq x y z
N MET A 1 -17.57 -4.97 -12.19
CA MET A 1 -16.48 -5.96 -12.01
C MET A 1 -15.66 -5.54 -10.82
N ASN A 2 -15.24 -6.46 -9.94
CA ASN A 2 -14.40 -6.10 -8.78
C ASN A 2 -13.01 -5.63 -9.25
N ALA A 3 -12.66 -4.37 -8.97
CA ALA A 3 -11.40 -3.73 -9.38
C ALA A 3 -10.35 -3.67 -8.25
N THR A 4 -10.52 -4.48 -7.19
CA THR A 4 -9.70 -4.44 -5.98
C THR A 4 -8.90 -5.73 -5.77
N LEU A 5 -8.06 -5.80 -4.74
CA LEU A 5 -7.26 -7.00 -4.39
C LEU A 5 -8.14 -8.26 -4.23
N THR A 6 -9.36 -8.10 -3.74
CA THR A 6 -10.31 -9.21 -3.54
C THR A 6 -10.89 -9.78 -4.85
N ALA A 7 -10.49 -9.23 -6.02
CA ALA A 7 -10.72 -9.91 -7.30
C ALA A 7 -9.87 -11.16 -7.47
N LEU A 8 -8.80 -11.29 -6.70
CA LEU A 8 -7.95 -12.48 -6.68
C LEU A 8 -8.57 -13.54 -5.75
N PRO A 9 -8.79 -14.76 -6.24
CA PRO A 9 -9.33 -15.85 -5.41
C PRO A 9 -8.45 -16.10 -4.17
N GLY A 10 -9.08 -16.28 -3.01
CA GLY A 10 -8.39 -16.55 -1.76
C GLY A 10 -7.79 -15.31 -1.09
N VAL A 11 -8.15 -14.11 -1.54
CA VAL A 11 -7.75 -12.84 -0.91
C VAL A 11 -8.92 -12.21 -0.19
N ARG A 12 -8.71 -11.83 1.08
CA ARG A 12 -9.63 -11.06 1.89
C ARG A 12 -8.95 -9.78 2.38
N VAL A 13 -9.69 -8.69 2.46
CA VAL A 13 -9.19 -7.41 2.97
C VAL A 13 -10.13 -6.90 4.05
N GLY A 14 -9.54 -6.36 5.12
CA GLY A 14 -10.29 -5.75 6.21
C GLY A 14 -9.67 -4.45 6.69
N HIS A 15 -10.50 -3.59 7.25
CA HIS A 15 -10.14 -2.28 7.77
C HIS A 15 -10.60 -2.12 9.22
N ALA A 16 -9.75 -1.48 10.01
CA ALA A 16 -10.11 -0.78 11.25
C ALA A 16 -10.00 0.72 10.97
N THR A 17 -11.12 1.46 11.07
CA THR A 17 -11.20 2.87 10.67
C THR A 17 -11.63 3.71 11.87
N HIS A 18 -10.75 4.58 12.34
CA HIS A 18 -10.97 5.46 13.49
C HIS A 18 -10.91 6.92 13.05
N LEU A 19 -12.04 7.42 12.51
CA LEU A 19 -12.16 8.78 11.97
C LEU A 19 -12.02 9.86 13.07
N ASP A 20 -12.45 9.55 14.28
CA ASP A 20 -12.29 10.40 15.46
C ASP A 20 -10.84 10.55 15.90
N ARG A 21 -9.96 9.64 15.48
CA ARG A 21 -8.53 9.61 15.82
C ARG A 21 -7.64 9.88 14.60
N LEU A 22 -8.20 9.93 13.39
CA LEU A 22 -7.50 10.07 12.12
C LEU A 22 -6.38 9.04 11.94
N THR A 23 -6.65 7.78 12.27
CA THR A 23 -5.72 6.65 12.11
C THR A 23 -6.47 5.34 11.91
N GLY A 24 -5.79 4.28 11.56
CA GLY A 24 -6.40 2.96 11.39
C GLY A 24 -5.45 1.91 10.85
N CYS A 25 -6.00 0.73 10.56
CA CYS A 25 -5.26 -0.42 10.05
C CYS A 25 -5.99 -1.09 8.88
N THR A 26 -5.23 -1.58 7.92
CA THR A 26 -5.71 -2.38 6.79
C THR A 26 -4.95 -3.69 6.76
N VAL A 27 -5.63 -4.82 6.63
CA VAL A 27 -4.99 -6.13 6.48
C VAL A 27 -5.43 -6.82 5.19
N VAL A 28 -4.49 -7.44 4.50
CA VAL A 28 -4.69 -8.33 3.35
C VAL A 28 -4.37 -9.74 3.80
N LEU A 29 -5.33 -10.63 3.76
CA LEU A 29 -5.21 -12.02 4.22
C LEU A 29 -5.26 -12.98 3.04
N PHE A 30 -4.50 -14.07 3.15
CA PHE A 30 -4.42 -15.13 2.16
C PHE A 30 -5.03 -16.41 2.74
N ASP A 31 -6.01 -17.01 2.04
CA ASP A 31 -6.58 -18.30 2.43
C ASP A 31 -5.56 -19.45 2.33
N SER A 32 -4.63 -19.34 1.38
CA SER A 32 -3.44 -20.18 1.30
C SER A 32 -2.21 -19.30 1.42
N PRO A 33 -1.21 -19.66 2.26
CA PRO A 33 0.00 -18.85 2.43
C PRO A 33 0.69 -18.57 1.08
N ALA A 34 1.10 -17.32 0.88
CA ALA A 34 1.65 -16.82 -0.37
C ALA A 34 3.13 -16.43 -0.25
N THR A 35 3.88 -16.56 -1.35
CA THR A 35 5.19 -15.92 -1.49
C THR A 35 4.99 -14.41 -1.60
N VAL A 36 5.77 -13.67 -0.81
CA VAL A 36 5.75 -12.19 -0.79
C VAL A 36 7.15 -11.66 -1.01
N ALA A 37 7.29 -10.63 -1.83
CA ALA A 37 8.50 -9.84 -1.98
C ALA A 37 8.24 -8.37 -1.67
N LEU A 38 9.31 -7.63 -1.39
CA LEU A 38 9.28 -6.23 -1.00
C LEU A 38 10.35 -5.43 -1.76
N LYS A 39 9.98 -4.22 -2.18
CA LYS A 39 10.91 -3.13 -2.47
C LYS A 39 10.58 -1.91 -1.61
N ALA A 40 11.57 -1.41 -0.89
CA ALA A 40 11.50 -0.19 -0.12
C ALA A 40 12.54 0.80 -0.67
N TYR A 41 12.09 1.97 -1.10
CA TYR A 41 12.93 3.00 -1.71
C TYR A 41 12.94 4.29 -0.89
N GLY A 42 11.97 4.51 -0.03
CA GLY A 42 11.95 5.65 0.88
C GLY A 42 13.05 5.52 1.96
N GLY A 43 13.66 6.65 2.35
CA GLY A 43 14.75 6.66 3.33
C GLY A 43 14.34 6.30 4.77
N GLY A 44 13.04 6.35 5.08
CA GLY A 44 12.47 6.12 6.42
C GLY A 44 11.47 4.95 6.49
N ALA A 45 11.67 3.87 5.71
CA ALA A 45 10.75 2.75 5.69
C ALA A 45 10.61 2.07 7.06
N GLY A 46 9.37 2.00 7.57
CA GLY A 46 9.02 1.29 8.80
C GLY A 46 8.36 -0.06 8.50
N GLY A 47 9.11 -1.16 8.64
CA GLY A 47 8.66 -2.50 8.28
C GLY A 47 8.57 -3.47 9.45
N PHE A 48 7.63 -4.40 9.36
CA PHE A 48 7.45 -5.52 10.28
C PHE A 48 7.74 -6.82 9.55
N ASN A 49 8.68 -7.62 10.06
CA ASN A 49 9.06 -8.94 9.51
C ASN A 49 9.39 -8.89 8.01
N THR A 50 10.16 -7.89 7.57
CA THR A 50 10.47 -7.63 6.17
C THR A 50 11.76 -8.30 5.69
N GLU A 51 12.69 -8.60 6.59
CA GLU A 51 14.02 -9.13 6.23
C GLU A 51 13.95 -10.46 5.47
N GLY A 52 13.00 -11.31 5.81
CA GLY A 52 12.76 -12.58 5.13
C GLY A 52 12.21 -12.46 3.71
N LEU A 53 11.81 -11.27 3.25
CA LEU A 53 11.18 -11.07 1.94
C LEU A 53 12.17 -10.89 0.78
N HIS A 54 13.43 -10.62 1.07
CA HIS A 54 14.45 -10.41 0.05
C HIS A 54 14.79 -11.70 -0.72
N ALA A 55 15.16 -11.55 -2.00
CA ALA A 55 15.75 -12.63 -2.78
C ALA A 55 17.00 -13.19 -2.09
N GLY A 56 17.25 -14.49 -2.24
CA GLY A 56 18.34 -15.18 -1.55
C GLY A 56 18.01 -15.58 -0.10
N ARG A 57 16.83 -15.24 0.43
CA ARG A 57 16.29 -15.78 1.69
C ARG A 57 15.38 -16.97 1.41
N THR A 58 15.22 -17.86 2.39
CA THR A 58 14.25 -18.96 2.29
C THR A 58 12.85 -18.42 2.00
N ASP A 59 12.11 -19.05 1.10
CA ASP A 59 10.74 -18.65 0.80
C ASP A 59 9.81 -19.06 1.95
N TYR A 60 9.66 -18.15 2.91
CA TYR A 60 8.63 -18.25 3.93
C TYR A 60 7.32 -17.71 3.36
N ARG A 61 6.38 -18.61 3.16
CA ARG A 61 5.04 -18.21 2.74
C ARG A 61 4.31 -17.54 3.89
N LEU A 62 3.66 -16.43 3.60
CA LEU A 62 2.98 -15.60 4.58
C LEU A 62 1.47 -15.80 4.53
N ASN A 63 0.82 -15.62 5.67
CA ASN A 63 -0.64 -15.64 5.80
C ASN A 63 -1.29 -14.29 5.45
N GLY A 64 -0.50 -13.21 5.36
CA GLY A 64 -1.02 -11.89 5.01
C GLY A 64 0.00 -10.77 5.08
N ILE A 65 -0.49 -9.58 4.71
CA ILE A 65 0.25 -8.31 4.74
C ILE A 65 -0.64 -7.30 5.46
N PHE A 66 -0.08 -6.43 6.31
CA PHE A 66 -0.83 -5.33 6.88
C PHE A 66 -0.19 -3.97 6.60
N VAL A 67 -1.01 -2.95 6.60
CA VAL A 67 -0.59 -1.54 6.60
C VAL A 67 -1.29 -0.87 7.77
N ALA A 68 -0.55 -0.09 8.55
CA ALA A 68 -1.08 0.61 9.72
C ALA A 68 -0.73 2.09 9.69
N GLY A 69 -1.54 2.92 10.32
CA GLY A 69 -1.15 4.26 10.76
C GLY A 69 -0.21 4.19 11.96
N GLY A 70 0.03 5.30 12.65
CA GLY A 70 0.74 5.34 13.92
C GLY A 70 2.26 5.18 13.83
N SER A 71 2.86 5.19 12.63
CA SER A 71 4.30 5.06 12.44
C SER A 71 4.86 3.80 13.10
N SER A 72 5.98 3.88 13.81
CA SER A 72 6.60 2.72 14.49
C SER A 72 5.68 2.03 15.50
N THR A 73 4.78 2.78 16.17
CA THR A 73 3.79 2.17 17.09
C THR A 73 2.71 1.40 16.31
N GLY A 74 2.41 1.79 15.08
CA GLY A 74 1.49 1.06 14.19
C GLY A 74 1.95 -0.36 13.87
N LEU A 75 3.25 -0.64 13.93
CA LEU A 75 3.80 -1.99 13.73
C LEU A 75 3.31 -2.99 14.78
N MET A 76 2.82 -2.53 15.95
CA MET A 76 2.21 -3.37 16.97
C MET A 76 0.94 -4.08 16.46
N ALA A 77 0.27 -3.56 15.41
CA ALA A 77 -0.85 -4.23 14.77
C ALA A 77 -0.50 -5.65 14.31
N GLY A 78 0.74 -5.87 13.87
CA GLY A 78 1.22 -7.19 13.45
C GLY A 78 1.09 -8.25 14.54
N ALA A 79 1.44 -7.92 15.77
CA ALA A 79 1.33 -8.83 16.90
C ALA A 79 -0.14 -9.19 17.22
N SER A 80 -1.04 -8.21 17.20
CA SER A 80 -2.48 -8.45 17.48
C SER A 80 -3.17 -9.25 16.36
N ILE A 81 -2.77 -9.05 15.09
CA ILE A 81 -3.23 -9.86 13.96
C ILE A 81 -2.76 -11.31 14.12
N MET A 82 -1.48 -11.53 14.41
CA MET A 82 -0.93 -12.89 14.60
C MET A 82 -1.62 -13.61 15.76
N GLU A 83 -1.93 -12.92 16.86
CA GLU A 83 -2.66 -13.52 17.97
C GLU A 83 -4.09 -13.89 17.59
N ALA A 84 -4.80 -13.05 16.81
CA ALA A 84 -6.12 -13.38 16.28
C ALA A 84 -6.07 -14.58 15.33
N MET A 85 -5.12 -14.61 14.39
CA MET A 85 -4.88 -15.76 13.52
C MET A 85 -4.65 -17.05 14.30
N ARG A 86 -3.81 -16.99 15.34
CA ARG A 86 -3.50 -18.16 16.18
C ARG A 86 -4.75 -18.72 16.87
N ARG A 87 -5.64 -17.84 17.34
CA ARG A 87 -6.92 -18.23 17.93
C ARG A 87 -7.83 -18.93 16.94
N ASP A 88 -7.81 -18.47 15.69
CA ASP A 88 -8.63 -19.02 14.60
C ASP A 88 -7.98 -20.24 13.92
N GLY A 89 -6.85 -20.73 14.40
CA GLY A 89 -6.16 -21.88 13.84
C GLY A 89 -5.39 -21.61 12.56
N VAL A 90 -5.12 -20.33 12.23
CA VAL A 90 -4.36 -19.91 11.04
C VAL A 90 -2.88 -19.85 11.37
N GLY A 91 -2.05 -20.41 10.50
CA GLY A 91 -0.59 -20.45 10.63
C GLY A 91 -0.02 -21.80 10.28
N PHE A 92 1.31 -21.91 10.21
CA PHE A 92 1.97 -23.22 10.03
C PHE A 92 2.21 -23.89 11.39
N ARG A 93 2.18 -25.22 11.39
CA ARG A 93 2.40 -26.02 12.59
C ARG A 93 3.88 -26.29 12.80
N SER A 94 4.39 -26.02 14.00
CA SER A 94 5.79 -26.22 14.38
C SER A 94 5.88 -26.83 15.78
N GLY A 95 7.11 -27.00 16.27
CA GLY A 95 7.41 -27.61 17.57
C GLY A 95 7.18 -29.14 17.59
N PRO A 96 7.37 -29.78 18.75
CA PRO A 96 7.18 -31.21 18.91
C PRO A 96 5.75 -31.61 18.53
N ASN A 97 5.62 -32.59 17.62
CA ASN A 97 4.34 -33.10 17.11
C ASN A 97 3.42 -32.06 16.45
N GLY A 98 3.98 -30.94 15.97
CA GLY A 98 3.19 -29.86 15.35
C GLY A 98 2.23 -29.17 16.31
N GLY A 99 2.52 -29.18 17.62
CA GLY A 99 1.62 -28.65 18.67
C GLY A 99 1.55 -27.13 18.75
N ILE A 100 2.51 -26.42 18.10
CA ILE A 100 2.57 -24.95 18.12
C ILE A 100 2.11 -24.41 16.78
N LEU A 101 1.07 -23.58 16.81
CA LEU A 101 0.60 -22.86 15.62
C LEU A 101 1.30 -21.50 15.55
N ASN A 102 1.95 -21.23 14.43
CA ASN A 102 2.77 -20.06 14.21
C ASN A 102 2.31 -19.28 12.97
N PRO A 103 1.46 -18.27 13.10
CA PRO A 103 1.09 -17.36 12.02
C PRO A 103 2.29 -16.60 11.49
N SER A 104 2.34 -16.33 10.20
CA SER A 104 3.39 -15.53 9.59
C SER A 104 2.80 -14.42 8.73
N ILE A 105 3.08 -13.17 9.11
CA ILE A 105 2.66 -11.99 8.36
C ILE A 105 3.81 -10.99 8.25
N THR A 106 3.69 -10.08 7.30
CA THR A 106 4.56 -8.91 7.15
C THR A 106 3.71 -7.64 7.08
N GLY A 107 4.33 -6.49 7.15
CA GLY A 107 3.62 -5.22 6.98
C GLY A 107 4.51 -4.01 7.10
N ALA A 108 3.89 -2.85 7.01
CA ALA A 108 4.55 -1.57 7.17
C ALA A 108 3.58 -0.53 7.75
N ALA A 109 4.15 0.56 8.28
CA ALA A 109 3.35 1.64 8.84
C ALA A 109 3.57 2.95 8.10
N ILE A 110 2.48 3.71 7.89
CA ILE A 110 2.56 5.11 7.46
C ILE A 110 2.71 6.02 8.69
N TYR A 111 3.29 7.18 8.48
CA TYR A 111 3.33 8.24 9.49
C TYR A 111 2.12 9.17 9.32
N ASP A 112 1.05 8.92 10.06
CA ASP A 112 -0.13 9.78 10.14
C ASP A 112 -0.18 10.60 11.44
N LEU A 113 0.84 10.51 12.30
CA LEU A 113 0.89 11.17 13.62
C LEU A 113 0.84 12.72 13.53
N GLY A 114 1.13 13.30 12.36
CA GLY A 114 0.92 14.72 12.11
C GLY A 114 -0.55 15.13 11.98
N MET A 115 -1.45 14.15 11.79
CA MET A 115 -2.89 14.30 11.67
C MET A 115 -3.64 13.60 12.80
N SER A 116 -3.03 12.56 13.36
CA SER A 116 -3.64 11.73 14.39
C SER A 116 -3.77 12.50 15.70
N VAL A 117 -4.94 12.46 16.30
CA VAL A 117 -5.26 13.16 17.56
C VAL A 117 -5.13 12.25 18.79
N ALA A 118 -4.76 10.98 18.58
CA ALA A 118 -4.57 10.02 19.65
C ALA A 118 -3.53 8.96 19.26
N PRO A 119 -2.87 8.29 20.24
CA PRO A 119 -1.96 7.20 19.97
C PRO A 119 -2.62 6.05 19.20
N PHE A 120 -1.84 5.36 18.37
CA PHE A 120 -2.27 4.13 17.70
C PHE A 120 -2.42 2.99 18.74
N GLU A 121 -3.48 2.21 18.62
CA GLU A 121 -3.73 1.05 19.48
C GLU A 121 -3.46 -0.26 18.73
N ALA A 122 -2.71 -1.18 19.33
CA ALA A 122 -2.36 -2.46 18.73
C ALA A 122 -3.61 -3.26 18.29
N ASP A 123 -4.72 -3.11 19.01
CA ASP A 123 -5.98 -3.82 18.78
C ASP A 123 -6.67 -3.47 17.45
N TYR A 124 -6.30 -2.34 16.81
CA TYR A 124 -6.76 -2.01 15.46
C TYR A 124 -6.33 -3.06 14.43
N GLY A 125 -5.20 -3.75 14.65
CA GLY A 125 -4.80 -4.89 13.84
C GLY A 125 -5.79 -6.05 13.94
N ARG A 126 -6.20 -6.43 15.16
CA ARG A 126 -7.21 -7.46 15.39
C ARG A 126 -8.56 -7.08 14.81
N GLU A 127 -8.97 -5.83 14.97
CA GLU A 127 -10.22 -5.32 14.39
C GLU A 127 -10.22 -5.42 12.86
N ALA A 128 -9.14 -4.99 12.20
CA ALA A 128 -8.98 -5.13 10.76
C ALA A 128 -9.04 -6.61 10.32
N TYR A 129 -8.41 -7.51 11.09
CA TYR A 129 -8.45 -8.95 10.82
C TYR A 129 -9.88 -9.51 10.86
N VAL A 130 -10.65 -9.17 11.90
CA VAL A 130 -12.04 -9.62 12.07
C VAL A 130 -12.96 -9.11 10.96
N ASN A 131 -12.72 -7.87 10.49
CA ASN A 131 -13.49 -7.23 9.44
C ASN A 131 -13.11 -7.71 8.02
N ALA A 132 -12.11 -8.60 7.88
CA ALA A 132 -11.63 -9.02 6.57
C ALA A 132 -12.65 -9.87 5.80
N SER A 133 -12.96 -9.48 4.57
CA SER A 133 -13.93 -10.12 3.70
C SER A 133 -13.47 -10.16 2.25
N THR A 134 -14.21 -10.91 1.42
CA THR A 134 -14.01 -10.96 -0.04
C THR A 134 -14.77 -9.88 -0.80
N ALA A 135 -15.48 -8.99 -0.10
CA ALA A 135 -16.15 -7.84 -0.72
C ALA A 135 -15.12 -6.91 -1.41
N PRO A 136 -15.51 -6.12 -2.40
CA PRO A 136 -14.64 -5.08 -2.96
C PRO A 136 -14.07 -4.19 -1.86
N VAL A 137 -12.76 -3.92 -1.93
CA VAL A 137 -12.06 -3.10 -0.92
C VAL A 137 -12.61 -1.67 -0.97
N ALA A 138 -12.96 -1.12 0.16
CA ALA A 138 -13.34 0.28 0.26
C ALA A 138 -12.14 1.20 -0.01
N SER A 139 -12.38 2.32 -0.72
CA SER A 139 -11.37 3.35 -1.00
C SER A 139 -11.62 4.62 -0.17
N GLY A 140 -10.61 5.48 -0.08
CA GLY A 140 -10.68 6.78 0.59
C GLY A 140 -10.18 6.76 2.03
N SER A 141 -10.84 7.53 2.90
CA SER A 141 -10.45 7.74 4.31
C SER A 141 -10.82 6.54 5.19
N VAL A 142 -10.34 5.35 4.85
CA VAL A 142 -10.63 4.07 5.53
C VAL A 142 -9.36 3.34 5.93
N GLY A 143 -9.44 2.50 6.96
CA GLY A 143 -8.32 1.68 7.40
C GLY A 143 -7.05 2.51 7.65
N ALA A 144 -5.91 2.03 7.16
CA ALA A 144 -4.64 2.74 7.23
C ALA A 144 -4.63 4.09 6.48
N GLY A 145 -5.60 4.33 5.58
CA GLY A 145 -5.75 5.60 4.86
C GLY A 145 -6.49 6.68 5.63
N THR A 146 -7.02 6.38 6.82
CA THR A 146 -7.84 7.31 7.61
C THR A 146 -7.12 8.62 7.92
N GLY A 147 -5.86 8.60 8.33
CA GLY A 147 -5.03 9.79 8.59
C GLY A 147 -4.11 10.19 7.43
N ALA A 148 -4.20 9.53 6.28
CA ALA A 148 -3.29 9.74 5.17
C ALA A 148 -3.51 11.07 4.43
N SER A 149 -2.42 11.74 4.00
CA SER A 149 -2.43 13.02 3.30
C SER A 149 -1.22 13.17 2.38
N VAL A 150 -1.27 14.10 1.44
CA VAL A 150 -0.23 14.35 0.43
C VAL A 150 0.13 15.82 0.35
N GLY A 151 1.28 16.13 -0.29
CA GLY A 151 1.75 17.50 -0.44
C GLY A 151 2.25 18.11 0.86
N LYS A 152 3.08 17.40 1.62
CA LYS A 152 3.53 17.79 2.97
C LYS A 152 4.93 18.42 3.02
N PHE A 153 5.40 18.97 1.93
CA PHE A 153 6.75 19.55 1.82
C PHE A 153 6.82 21.05 2.16
N LEU A 154 5.70 21.73 2.23
CA LEU A 154 5.62 23.14 2.58
C LEU A 154 4.60 23.35 3.71
N TRP A 155 5.01 24.09 4.73
CA TRP A 155 4.15 24.56 5.79
C TRP A 155 3.86 26.04 5.58
N LEU A 156 2.58 26.42 5.64
CA LEU A 156 2.12 27.78 5.45
C LEU A 156 2.18 28.59 6.76
N ASP A 157 1.92 29.91 6.69
CA ASP A 157 1.90 30.82 7.84
C ASP A 157 3.17 30.71 8.72
N GLY A 158 4.35 30.73 8.08
CA GLY A 158 5.63 30.63 8.77
C GLY A 158 5.88 29.29 9.45
N GLY A 159 5.23 28.23 8.98
CA GLY A 159 5.35 26.86 9.49
C GLY A 159 4.33 26.47 10.56
N THR A 160 3.29 27.26 10.75
CA THR A 160 2.22 26.99 11.75
C THR A 160 1.02 26.26 11.16
N LYS A 161 0.81 26.33 9.84
CA LYS A 161 -0.32 25.70 9.14
C LYS A 161 0.15 24.70 8.09
N VAL A 162 -0.61 23.63 7.91
CA VAL A 162 -0.34 22.57 6.94
C VAL A 162 -1.16 22.82 5.67
N GLY A 163 -0.50 22.87 4.52
CA GLY A 163 -1.14 23.01 3.20
C GLY A 163 -1.54 21.68 2.53
N ALA A 164 -1.42 20.55 3.22
CA ALA A 164 -1.67 19.22 2.68
C ALA A 164 -3.12 19.01 2.23
N MET A 165 -3.33 18.05 1.32
CA MET A 165 -4.63 17.52 0.96
C MET A 165 -4.82 16.09 1.46
N LYS A 166 -6.09 15.72 1.68
CA LYS A 166 -6.47 14.39 2.11
C LYS A 166 -6.21 13.36 1.00
N ALA A 167 -5.72 12.21 1.39
CA ALA A 167 -5.62 11.03 0.57
C ALA A 167 -6.13 9.82 1.39
N GLY A 168 -5.86 8.60 0.96
CA GLY A 168 -6.46 7.44 1.62
C GLY A 168 -5.95 6.11 1.12
N VAL A 169 -6.82 5.12 1.15
CA VAL A 169 -6.68 3.83 0.46
C VAL A 169 -7.28 3.94 -0.92
N GLY A 170 -6.62 3.39 -1.93
CA GLY A 170 -7.19 3.26 -3.27
C GLY A 170 -6.81 1.94 -3.91
N SER A 171 -7.60 1.51 -4.88
CA SER A 171 -7.45 0.23 -5.55
C SER A 171 -7.54 0.35 -7.06
N ALA A 172 -6.87 -0.55 -7.77
CA ALA A 172 -7.03 -0.70 -9.21
C ALA A 172 -6.74 -2.13 -9.66
N ARG A 173 -7.27 -2.49 -10.83
CA ARG A 173 -7.09 -3.78 -11.49
C ARG A 173 -6.73 -3.60 -12.95
N VAL A 174 -5.85 -4.43 -13.45
CA VAL A 174 -5.52 -4.59 -14.86
C VAL A 174 -5.75 -6.03 -15.26
N ASP A 175 -6.56 -6.24 -16.28
CA ASP A 175 -6.76 -7.54 -16.94
C ASP A 175 -5.87 -7.60 -18.18
N LEU A 176 -5.07 -8.66 -18.27
CA LEU A 176 -4.16 -8.90 -19.40
C LEU A 176 -4.72 -9.93 -20.40
N GLY A 177 -5.97 -10.34 -20.23
CA GLY A 177 -6.57 -11.42 -20.99
C GLY A 177 -6.21 -12.80 -20.47
N GLY A 178 -6.85 -13.85 -21.00
CA GLY A 178 -6.59 -15.24 -20.61
C GLY A 178 -6.79 -15.55 -19.12
N GLY A 179 -7.47 -14.70 -18.38
CA GLY A 179 -7.65 -14.85 -16.94
C GLY A 179 -6.50 -14.28 -16.09
N ILE A 180 -5.49 -13.65 -16.70
CA ILE A 180 -4.40 -13.01 -15.98
C ILE A 180 -4.89 -11.70 -15.37
N ILE A 181 -4.74 -11.57 -14.07
CA ILE A 181 -5.15 -10.41 -13.29
C ILE A 181 -3.95 -9.85 -12.52
N VAL A 182 -3.80 -8.54 -12.57
CA VAL A 182 -2.91 -7.77 -11.70
C VAL A 182 -3.74 -6.73 -10.97
N THR A 183 -3.63 -6.67 -9.65
CA THR A 183 -4.33 -5.72 -8.80
C THR A 183 -3.36 -4.93 -7.95
N ALA A 184 -3.71 -3.71 -7.58
CA ALA A 184 -2.96 -2.92 -6.62
C ALA A 184 -3.89 -2.27 -5.60
N MET A 185 -3.41 -2.14 -4.36
CA MET A 185 -3.99 -1.32 -3.30
C MET A 185 -2.88 -0.43 -2.75
N SER A 186 -3.10 0.89 -2.76
CA SER A 186 -2.14 1.87 -2.24
C SER A 186 -2.72 2.63 -1.06
N VAL A 187 -1.92 2.79 -0.01
CA VAL A 187 -2.15 3.73 1.10
C VAL A 187 -1.24 4.93 0.87
N VAL A 188 -1.82 6.07 0.53
CA VAL A 188 -1.10 7.21 -0.03
C VAL A 188 -0.93 8.30 1.01
N ASN A 189 0.29 8.43 1.56
CA ASN A 189 0.64 9.42 2.60
C ASN A 189 1.94 10.16 2.25
N ALA A 190 2.13 10.55 0.98
CA ALA A 190 3.37 11.03 0.41
C ALA A 190 3.78 12.44 0.86
N VAL A 191 5.08 12.73 0.81
CA VAL A 191 5.59 14.10 0.87
C VAL A 191 5.16 14.89 -0.36
N GLY A 192 5.27 14.27 -1.53
CA GLY A 192 5.01 14.92 -2.82
C GLY A 192 3.54 15.12 -3.15
N ASN A 193 3.32 15.82 -4.25
CA ASN A 193 2.02 15.95 -4.90
C ASN A 193 1.68 14.70 -5.70
N VAL A 194 0.41 14.35 -5.77
CA VAL A 194 -0.10 13.36 -6.72
C VAL A 194 -0.40 14.07 -8.04
N VAL A 195 0.27 13.61 -9.11
CA VAL A 195 0.29 14.27 -10.42
C VAL A 195 -0.29 13.34 -11.49
N LEU A 196 -1.23 13.84 -12.28
CA LEU A 196 -1.81 13.13 -13.41
C LEU A 196 -0.82 13.04 -14.60
N PRO A 197 -1.02 12.12 -15.55
CA PRO A 197 -0.18 12.02 -16.76
C PRO A 197 -0.15 13.30 -17.61
N THR A 198 -1.11 14.19 -17.42
CA THR A 198 -1.17 15.51 -18.06
C THR A 198 -0.23 16.54 -17.43
N GLY A 199 0.42 16.21 -16.29
CA GLY A 199 1.20 17.15 -15.49
C GLY A 199 0.36 17.96 -14.48
N GLN A 200 -0.96 17.81 -14.47
CA GLN A 200 -1.83 18.48 -13.51
C GLN A 200 -1.74 17.80 -12.13
N VAL A 201 -1.73 18.60 -11.06
CA VAL A 201 -1.82 18.08 -9.70
C VAL A 201 -3.26 17.66 -9.43
N LEU A 202 -3.44 16.39 -9.04
CA LEU A 202 -4.72 15.85 -8.58
C LEU A 202 -4.96 16.20 -7.10
N ALA A 203 -3.97 15.97 -6.26
CA ALA A 203 -3.97 16.30 -4.84
C ALA A 203 -2.55 16.65 -4.40
N GLY A 204 -2.38 17.67 -3.57
CA GLY A 204 -1.03 18.10 -3.22
C GLY A 204 -0.99 19.26 -2.24
N ASN A 205 0.14 19.97 -2.18
CA ASN A 205 0.31 21.13 -1.33
C ASN A 205 -0.45 22.34 -1.90
N ARG A 206 -1.35 22.91 -1.12
CA ARG A 206 -2.12 24.10 -1.48
C ARG A 206 -1.30 25.35 -1.18
N ALA A 207 -1.12 26.21 -2.18
CA ALA A 207 -0.51 27.51 -1.98
C ALA A 207 -1.48 28.49 -1.27
N GLU A 208 -0.94 29.43 -0.54
CA GLU A 208 -1.71 30.42 0.27
C GLU A 208 -2.67 31.27 -0.57
N LEU A 209 -2.31 31.58 -1.82
CA LEU A 209 -3.08 32.42 -2.75
C LEU A 209 -3.97 31.65 -3.73
N GLY A 210 -4.19 30.33 -3.46
CA GLY A 210 -4.86 29.42 -4.38
C GLY A 210 -3.92 28.74 -5.36
N GLY A 211 -4.31 27.55 -5.86
CA GLY A 211 -3.48 26.69 -6.67
C GLY A 211 -2.59 25.76 -5.84
N PHE A 212 -1.58 25.16 -6.50
CA PHE A 212 -0.67 24.19 -5.87
C PHE A 212 0.76 24.72 -5.82
N ALA A 213 1.47 24.46 -4.72
CA ALA A 213 2.91 24.61 -4.64
C ALA A 213 3.61 23.39 -5.26
N PHE A 214 4.82 23.60 -5.79
CA PHE A 214 5.66 22.54 -6.35
C PHE A 214 6.99 22.48 -5.61
N TYR A 215 7.47 21.28 -5.35
CA TYR A 215 8.65 21.02 -4.54
C TYR A 215 9.92 21.73 -5.07
N ASP A 216 10.13 21.72 -6.38
CA ASP A 216 11.27 22.33 -7.06
C ASP A 216 11.16 23.86 -7.24
N GLN A 217 10.04 24.46 -6.84
CA GLN A 217 9.75 25.90 -6.95
C GLN A 217 9.73 26.61 -5.59
N VAL A 218 10.01 25.91 -4.50
CA VAL A 218 9.99 26.46 -3.14
C VAL A 218 11.40 26.66 -2.63
N SER A 219 11.73 27.89 -2.21
CA SER A 219 13.04 28.21 -1.62
C SER A 219 13.19 27.65 -0.20
N ASP A 220 12.09 27.51 0.54
CA ASP A 220 12.09 27.12 1.95
C ASP A 220 11.25 25.86 2.14
N ILE A 221 11.84 24.71 1.75
CA ILE A 221 11.23 23.42 1.96
C ILE A 221 11.32 23.05 3.44
N VAL A 222 10.16 22.92 4.09
CA VAL A 222 10.07 22.45 5.47
C VAL A 222 9.45 21.05 5.47
N THR A 223 10.28 20.03 5.31
CA THR A 223 9.87 18.64 5.54
C THR A 223 10.34 18.19 6.91
N ARG A 224 9.47 17.51 7.63
CA ARG A 224 9.90 16.78 8.84
C ARG A 224 10.44 15.42 8.40
N PRO A 225 11.65 15.01 8.82
CA PRO A 225 12.17 13.68 8.52
C PRO A 225 11.20 12.57 8.98
N PHE A 226 11.07 11.50 8.17
CA PHE A 226 10.31 10.28 8.51
C PHE A 226 8.80 10.46 8.71
N THR A 227 8.18 11.47 8.11
CA THR A 227 6.76 11.82 8.32
C THR A 227 5.85 11.46 7.16
N ASN A 228 6.35 10.74 6.16
CA ASN A 228 5.61 10.47 4.91
C ASN A 228 5.84 9.04 4.47
N THR A 229 4.93 8.50 3.68
CA THR A 229 5.03 7.09 3.25
C THR A 229 3.94 6.76 2.25
N THR A 230 4.28 6.13 1.13
CA THR A 230 3.30 5.44 0.30
C THR A 230 3.55 3.95 0.36
N ILE A 231 2.57 3.19 0.88
CA ILE A 231 2.65 1.73 0.94
C ILE A 231 1.70 1.15 -0.08
N THR A 232 2.23 0.29 -0.95
CA THR A 232 1.44 -0.38 -1.97
C THR A 232 1.52 -1.89 -1.81
N VAL A 233 0.41 -2.58 -2.01
CA VAL A 233 0.31 -4.04 -2.10
C VAL A 233 -0.17 -4.39 -3.50
N VAL A 234 0.63 -5.15 -4.23
CA VAL A 234 0.33 -5.65 -5.58
C VAL A 234 0.08 -7.14 -5.51
N GLY A 235 -1.02 -7.58 -6.10
CA GLY A 235 -1.36 -9.00 -6.21
C GLY A 235 -1.52 -9.44 -7.66
N THR A 236 -1.14 -10.69 -7.94
CA THR A 236 -1.44 -11.38 -9.20
C THR A 236 -1.89 -12.81 -8.94
N ASN A 237 -2.50 -13.44 -9.93
CA ASN A 237 -2.83 -14.86 -9.90
C ASN A 237 -1.81 -15.74 -10.65
N VAL A 238 -0.78 -15.16 -11.25
CA VAL A 238 0.27 -15.88 -11.98
C VAL A 238 1.31 -16.42 -11.01
N ASP A 239 1.69 -17.69 -11.12
CA ASP A 239 2.83 -18.25 -10.40
C ASP A 239 4.14 -17.78 -11.05
N LEU A 240 4.95 -17.03 -10.33
CA LEU A 240 6.21 -16.48 -10.82
C LEU A 240 7.39 -17.44 -10.61
N GLY A 241 7.18 -18.58 -9.96
CA GLY A 241 8.14 -19.65 -9.78
C GLY A 241 9.26 -19.34 -8.78
N SER A 242 9.96 -18.22 -8.87
CA SER A 242 11.06 -17.87 -7.99
C SER A 242 10.90 -16.51 -7.30
N LYS A 243 11.53 -16.38 -6.15
CA LYS A 243 11.47 -15.15 -5.34
C LYS A 243 12.12 -13.96 -6.04
N GLU A 244 13.12 -14.18 -6.87
CA GLU A 244 13.77 -13.17 -7.70
C GLU A 244 12.79 -12.55 -8.70
N HIS A 245 11.88 -13.35 -9.26
CA HIS A 245 10.84 -12.85 -10.16
C HIS A 245 9.82 -11.97 -9.41
N TYR A 246 9.43 -12.35 -8.18
CA TYR A 246 8.58 -11.51 -7.34
C TYR A 246 9.28 -10.19 -7.00
N GLU A 247 10.58 -10.24 -6.68
CA GLU A 247 11.35 -9.03 -6.39
C GLU A 247 11.52 -8.15 -7.62
N LYS A 248 11.73 -8.74 -8.81
CA LYS A 248 11.76 -8.02 -10.08
C LYS A 248 10.41 -7.37 -10.40
N LEU A 249 9.30 -8.09 -10.17
CA LEU A 249 7.97 -7.54 -10.32
C LEU A 249 7.73 -6.37 -9.36
N ALA A 250 8.14 -6.50 -8.09
CA ALA A 250 8.04 -5.43 -7.11
C ALA A 250 8.82 -4.18 -7.56
N HIS A 251 10.04 -4.37 -8.07
CA HIS A 251 10.85 -3.27 -8.63
C HIS A 251 10.12 -2.55 -9.78
N LEU A 252 9.58 -3.29 -10.75
CA LEU A 252 8.87 -2.68 -11.89
C LEU A 252 7.58 -1.98 -11.46
N ALA A 253 6.86 -2.55 -10.49
CA ALA A 253 5.62 -1.97 -9.98
C ALA A 253 5.83 -0.60 -9.31
N THR A 254 7.00 -0.34 -8.70
CA THR A 254 7.31 0.98 -8.09
C THR A 254 7.34 2.11 -9.11
N HIS A 255 7.52 1.82 -10.41
CA HIS A 255 7.39 2.84 -11.44
C HIS A 255 5.99 3.49 -11.47
N GLY A 256 4.95 2.81 -10.96
CA GLY A 256 3.63 3.41 -10.77
C GLY A 256 3.63 4.51 -9.72
N GLN A 257 4.36 4.34 -8.61
CA GLN A 257 4.55 5.39 -7.61
C GLN A 257 5.31 6.59 -8.22
N VAL A 258 6.38 6.32 -8.97
CA VAL A 258 7.19 7.36 -9.66
C VAL A 258 6.37 8.15 -10.67
N ARG A 259 5.43 7.51 -11.37
CA ARG A 259 4.56 8.18 -12.35
C ARG A 259 3.47 9.03 -11.71
N ALA A 260 3.04 8.69 -10.50
CA ALA A 260 1.90 9.33 -9.85
C ALA A 260 2.27 10.36 -8.80
N ILE A 261 3.49 10.32 -8.23
CA ILE A 261 3.89 11.15 -7.08
C ILE A 261 5.18 11.92 -7.42
N ASN A 262 5.20 13.22 -7.12
CA ASN A 262 6.34 14.08 -7.35
C ASN A 262 6.53 15.11 -6.21
N PRO A 263 7.69 15.10 -5.48
CA PRO A 263 8.72 14.05 -5.48
C PRO A 263 8.24 12.76 -4.79
N VAL A 264 8.91 11.66 -5.09
CA VAL A 264 8.66 10.34 -4.51
C VAL A 264 9.98 9.72 -4.05
N HIS A 265 9.93 8.76 -3.13
CA HIS A 265 11.10 8.05 -2.62
C HIS A 265 12.17 8.96 -2.01
N THR A 266 11.73 10.05 -1.41
CA THR A 266 12.65 10.98 -0.75
C THR A 266 13.21 10.37 0.55
N SER A 267 14.23 11.02 1.12
CA SER A 267 14.75 10.63 2.45
C SER A 267 13.73 10.80 3.58
N ALA A 268 12.67 11.58 3.34
CA ALA A 268 11.58 11.81 4.29
C ALA A 268 10.41 10.82 4.13
N ASP A 269 10.40 10.02 3.06
CA ASP A 269 9.36 9.01 2.80
C ASP A 269 9.77 7.63 3.35
N GLY A 270 8.78 6.81 3.67
CA GLY A 270 8.95 5.40 4.02
C GLY A 270 8.42 4.45 2.93
N ASP A 271 8.44 4.89 1.67
CA ASP A 271 7.81 4.22 0.54
C ASP A 271 8.22 2.77 0.39
N SER A 272 7.20 1.90 0.40
CA SER A 272 7.36 0.46 0.36
C SER A 272 6.31 -0.17 -0.55
N LEU A 273 6.71 -1.21 -1.31
CA LEU A 273 5.82 -1.93 -2.19
C LEU A 273 5.98 -3.43 -2.01
N PHE A 274 4.89 -4.09 -1.61
CA PHE A 274 4.78 -5.53 -1.47
C PHE A 274 4.17 -6.14 -2.73
N VAL A 275 4.68 -7.29 -3.15
CA VAL A 275 4.11 -8.11 -4.23
C VAL A 275 3.81 -9.49 -3.70
N PHE A 276 2.64 -10.04 -4.04
CA PHE A 276 2.30 -11.43 -3.79
C PHE A 276 1.60 -12.08 -4.99
N SER A 277 1.53 -13.40 -4.99
CA SER A 277 0.67 -14.14 -5.92
C SER A 277 -0.17 -15.18 -5.19
N THR A 278 -1.42 -15.32 -5.62
CA THR A 278 -2.27 -16.44 -5.22
C THR A 278 -1.88 -17.74 -5.94
N ALA A 279 -1.06 -17.65 -6.99
CA ALA A 279 -0.59 -18.78 -7.80
C ALA A 279 -1.73 -19.71 -8.27
N THR A 280 -2.92 -19.16 -8.51
CA THR A 280 -4.07 -19.92 -8.99
C THR A 280 -3.98 -20.22 -10.49
N LEU A 281 -3.19 -19.44 -11.21
CA LEU A 281 -2.84 -19.66 -12.61
C LEU A 281 -1.43 -20.23 -12.68
N ARG A 282 -1.30 -21.56 -12.50
CA ARG A 282 -0.01 -22.25 -12.44
C ARG A 282 0.50 -22.71 -13.79
N GLU A 283 -0.42 -23.05 -14.67
CA GLU A 283 -0.09 -23.54 -16.01
C GLU A 283 -0.13 -22.40 -17.01
N PRO A 284 0.82 -22.36 -17.94
CA PRO A 284 0.76 -21.43 -19.08
C PRO A 284 -0.58 -21.57 -19.81
N LEU A 285 -1.12 -20.47 -20.31
CA LEU A 285 -2.41 -20.43 -20.98
C LEU A 285 -2.39 -21.11 -22.36
N ASN A 286 -1.21 -21.41 -22.88
CA ASN A 286 -1.06 -22.12 -24.15
C ASN A 286 0.03 -23.20 -24.11
N PRO A 287 0.02 -24.13 -25.06
CA PRO A 287 0.96 -25.26 -25.11
C PRO A 287 2.43 -24.87 -25.24
N ASN A 288 2.72 -23.62 -25.58
CA ASN A 288 4.09 -23.11 -25.77
C ASN A 288 4.70 -22.52 -24.49
N GLY A 289 4.06 -22.73 -23.35
CA GLY A 289 4.54 -22.20 -22.06
C GLY A 289 4.28 -20.70 -21.87
N GLN A 290 3.28 -20.14 -22.57
CA GLN A 290 2.96 -18.73 -22.50
C GLN A 290 1.75 -18.48 -21.59
N TYR A 291 1.89 -17.54 -20.64
CA TYR A 291 0.75 -16.94 -19.94
C TYR A 291 0.02 -15.94 -20.84
N PHE A 292 0.68 -15.42 -21.86
CA PHE A 292 0.10 -14.49 -22.83
C PHE A 292 -0.13 -15.19 -24.16
N LYS A 293 -1.30 -15.02 -24.76
CA LYS A 293 -1.71 -15.75 -25.97
C LYS A 293 -0.74 -15.57 -27.14
N GLU A 294 -0.11 -14.42 -27.25
CA GLU A 294 0.85 -14.03 -28.30
C GLU A 294 2.12 -13.43 -27.68
N GLY A 295 2.39 -13.76 -26.42
CA GLY A 295 3.50 -13.21 -25.63
C GLY A 295 4.76 -14.07 -25.67
N PRO A 296 5.81 -13.61 -25.00
CA PRO A 296 7.07 -14.33 -24.89
C PRO A 296 6.93 -15.61 -24.06
N THR A 297 7.69 -16.63 -24.43
CA THR A 297 7.86 -17.87 -23.64
C THR A 297 8.86 -17.66 -22.48
N ASP A 298 9.77 -16.69 -22.62
CA ASP A 298 10.78 -16.37 -21.63
C ASP A 298 10.13 -15.77 -20.37
N ILE A 299 10.43 -16.34 -19.22
CA ILE A 299 9.86 -15.93 -17.92
C ILE A 299 10.22 -14.48 -17.57
N HIS A 300 11.41 -14.01 -17.92
CA HIS A 300 11.82 -12.63 -17.62
C HIS A 300 10.96 -11.62 -18.39
N LEU A 301 10.70 -11.89 -19.67
CA LEU A 301 9.82 -11.05 -20.49
C LEU A 301 8.37 -11.11 -20.00
N GLN A 302 7.90 -12.25 -19.49
CA GLN A 302 6.58 -12.37 -18.88
C GLN A 302 6.50 -11.54 -17.59
N VAL A 303 7.54 -11.56 -16.76
CA VAL A 303 7.63 -10.71 -15.56
C VAL A 303 7.66 -9.23 -15.92
N ASP A 304 8.32 -8.85 -17.01
CA ASP A 304 8.34 -7.45 -17.49
C ASP A 304 6.94 -6.98 -17.94
N LEU A 305 6.17 -7.83 -18.63
CA LEU A 305 4.78 -7.53 -19.00
C LEU A 305 3.87 -7.38 -17.76
N LEU A 306 3.98 -8.29 -16.80
CA LEU A 306 3.28 -8.19 -15.52
C LEU A 306 3.70 -6.94 -14.75
N GLY A 307 4.99 -6.61 -14.77
CA GLY A 307 5.56 -5.43 -14.14
C GLY A 307 5.02 -4.12 -14.71
N HIS A 308 4.87 -4.04 -16.03
CA HIS A 308 4.23 -2.89 -16.68
C HIS A 308 2.75 -2.75 -16.28
N ALA A 309 2.02 -3.86 -16.25
CA ALA A 309 0.63 -3.87 -15.79
C ALA A 309 0.52 -3.49 -14.30
N ALA A 310 1.44 -3.99 -13.47
CA ALA A 310 1.51 -3.65 -12.05
C ALA A 310 1.79 -2.15 -11.84
N ALA A 311 2.74 -1.58 -12.57
CA ALA A 311 3.01 -0.14 -12.52
C ALA A 311 1.78 0.70 -12.89
N ARG A 312 0.99 0.27 -13.89
CA ARG A 312 -0.27 0.92 -14.25
C ARG A 312 -1.32 0.77 -13.14
N ALA A 313 -1.49 -0.42 -12.58
CA ALA A 313 -2.41 -0.64 -11.46
C ALA A 313 -2.03 0.19 -10.23
N VAL A 314 -0.74 0.28 -9.90
CA VAL A 314 -0.22 1.13 -8.80
C VAL A 314 -0.54 2.60 -9.05
N GLN A 315 -0.25 3.10 -10.23
CA GLN A 315 -0.54 4.50 -10.62
C GLN A 315 -2.04 4.82 -10.44
N GLU A 316 -2.93 3.98 -10.96
CA GLU A 316 -4.38 4.18 -10.86
C GLU A 316 -4.89 4.02 -9.42
N SER A 317 -4.33 3.10 -8.62
CA SER A 317 -4.70 2.97 -7.21
C SER A 317 -4.33 4.21 -6.38
N ILE A 318 -3.24 4.90 -6.73
CA ILE A 318 -2.86 6.17 -6.10
C ILE A 318 -3.88 7.27 -6.44
N TYR A 319 -4.32 7.34 -7.69
CA TYR A 319 -5.36 8.30 -8.09
C TYR A 319 -6.70 8.01 -7.42
N ASP A 320 -7.09 6.73 -7.34
CA ASP A 320 -8.31 6.29 -6.64
C ASP A 320 -8.27 6.69 -5.15
N ALA A 321 -7.13 6.51 -4.48
CA ALA A 321 -6.94 6.88 -3.08
C ALA A 321 -7.20 8.37 -2.81
N CYS A 322 -6.80 9.24 -3.73
CA CYS A 322 -7.04 10.68 -3.61
C CYS A 322 -8.48 11.06 -3.94
N ARG A 323 -9.05 10.47 -5.01
CA ARG A 323 -10.42 10.79 -5.45
C ARG A 323 -11.49 10.32 -4.46
N ALA A 324 -11.26 9.18 -3.81
CA ALA A 324 -12.19 8.60 -2.85
C ALA A 324 -12.04 9.15 -1.42
N ALA A 325 -11.01 9.95 -1.14
CA ALA A 325 -10.80 10.55 0.16
C ALA A 325 -11.88 11.57 0.50
N THR A 326 -12.11 11.78 1.80
CA THR A 326 -13.10 12.76 2.30
C THR A 326 -12.39 13.86 3.08
N THR A 327 -12.87 15.10 2.92
CA THR A 327 -12.41 16.24 3.70
C THR A 327 -12.59 15.99 5.20
N VAL A 328 -11.58 16.33 6.00
CA VAL A 328 -11.63 16.16 7.45
C VAL A 328 -11.34 17.49 8.16
N PRO A 329 -12.04 17.80 9.30
CA PRO A 329 -11.67 18.91 10.15
C PRO A 329 -10.27 18.70 10.74
N PHE A 330 -9.44 19.74 10.74
CA PHE A 330 -8.12 19.74 11.35
C PHE A 330 -7.69 21.17 11.64
N GLU A 331 -7.65 21.57 12.90
CA GLU A 331 -7.47 22.96 13.31
C GLU A 331 -6.12 23.55 12.86
N GLU A 332 -5.07 22.72 12.88
CA GLU A 332 -3.72 23.09 12.46
C GLU A 332 -3.55 23.16 10.94
N ALA A 333 -4.56 22.77 10.15
CA ALA A 333 -4.54 22.92 8.72
C ALA A 333 -4.89 24.32 8.27
N TYR A 334 -4.35 24.75 7.13
CA TYR A 334 -4.77 25.98 6.45
C TYR A 334 -6.27 25.93 6.13
N GLY A 335 -7.02 26.91 6.67
CA GLY A 335 -8.47 26.93 6.56
C GLY A 335 -9.21 25.99 7.52
N GLY A 336 -8.54 25.41 8.53
CA GLY A 336 -9.15 24.55 9.56
C GLY A 336 -9.64 23.19 9.08
N VAL A 337 -9.30 22.79 7.86
CA VAL A 337 -9.64 21.49 7.28
C VAL A 337 -8.51 20.97 6.40
N ILE A 338 -8.38 19.66 6.30
CA ILE A 338 -7.59 18.99 5.25
C ILE A 338 -8.58 18.60 4.15
N PRO A 339 -8.60 19.31 3.01
CA PRO A 339 -9.58 19.07 1.97
C PRO A 339 -9.23 17.83 1.17
N ALA A 340 -10.24 17.12 0.74
CA ALA A 340 -10.17 16.13 -0.32
C ALA A 340 -10.20 16.78 -1.71
N VAL A 341 -10.07 15.96 -2.74
CA VAL A 341 -10.27 16.36 -4.13
C VAL A 341 -11.76 16.66 -4.32
N ASP A 342 -12.07 17.86 -4.81
CA ASP A 342 -13.42 18.20 -5.25
C ASP A 342 -13.67 17.57 -6.63
N LEU A 343 -14.61 16.63 -6.71
CA LEU A 343 -15.02 15.92 -7.93
C LEU A 343 -16.24 16.56 -8.56
#